data_0a1f762962a89198df57c52fa8759677
#
_entry.id   0a1f762962a89198df57c52fa8759677
#
_cell.length_a   1.000
_cell.length_b   1.000
_cell.length_c   1.000
_cell.angle_alpha   90.00
_cell.angle_beta   90.00
_cell.angle_gamma   90.00
#
_symmetry.space_group_name_H-M   'P 1'
#
loop_
_entity.id
_entity.type
_entity.pdbx_description
1 polymer ?
#
loop_
_entity_poly.entity_id
_entity_poly.type
_entity_poly.pdbx_seq_one_letter_code
_entity_poly.pdbx_strand_id
1 'polypeptide(L)'
;MGKRLNHNFLEVYKELDRDCCEKFGVTSGGVTEYINRLNNARFAPERDDVLPRLVRYRNIRNKFAHDVGSIRKSDEISKADIKWVRGFNKDLIKKRDPISTYLRKARRYARRRRFYKIAFVIFLILIAALAVALYFALSK
;
A
#
# COMPACT_ATOMS: atom_id res chain seq x y z
N MET A 1 9.88 -11.25 -31.40
CA MET A 1 9.37 -11.69 -30.07
C MET A 1 9.10 -10.49 -29.16
N GLY A 2 9.95 -9.48 -29.12
CA GLY A 2 9.81 -8.28 -28.26
C GLY A 2 8.50 -7.50 -28.44
N LYS A 3 8.07 -7.23 -29.68
CA LYS A 3 6.83 -6.47 -29.95
C LYS A 3 5.59 -7.04 -29.24
N ARG A 4 5.41 -8.37 -29.23
CA ARG A 4 4.26 -9.03 -28.57
C ARG A 4 4.35 -8.93 -27.05
N LEU A 5 5.56 -9.00 -26.48
CA LEU A 5 5.77 -8.84 -25.04
C LEU A 5 5.49 -7.40 -24.60
N ASN A 6 5.96 -6.41 -25.37
CA ASN A 6 5.75 -4.99 -25.06
C ASN A 6 4.26 -4.63 -25.11
N HIS A 7 3.48 -5.13 -26.08
CA HIS A 7 2.04 -4.95 -26.12
C HIS A 7 1.34 -5.59 -24.91
N ASN A 8 1.70 -6.84 -24.59
CA ASN A 8 1.13 -7.53 -23.42
C ASN A 8 1.47 -6.80 -22.11
N PHE A 9 2.69 -6.27 -22.00
CA PHE A 9 3.07 -5.43 -20.87
C PHE A 9 2.19 -4.18 -20.76
N LEU A 10 1.96 -3.47 -21.86
CA LEU A 10 1.12 -2.26 -21.85
C LEU A 10 -0.30 -2.55 -21.41
N GLU A 11 -0.90 -3.66 -21.84
CA GLU A 11 -2.24 -4.08 -21.40
C GLU A 11 -2.28 -4.34 -19.89
N VAL A 12 -1.34 -5.15 -19.40
CA VAL A 12 -1.27 -5.46 -17.97
C VAL A 12 -0.95 -4.23 -17.12
N TYR A 13 -0.13 -3.31 -17.63
CA TYR A 13 0.13 -2.04 -16.95
C TYR A 13 -1.09 -1.13 -16.90
N LYS A 14 -1.89 -1.07 -17.97
CA LYS A 14 -3.17 -0.31 -17.97
C LYS A 14 -4.15 -0.84 -16.93
N GLU A 15 -4.26 -2.17 -16.81
CA GLU A 15 -5.07 -2.78 -15.76
C GLU A 15 -4.59 -2.38 -14.37
N LEU A 16 -3.28 -2.46 -14.11
CA LEU A 16 -2.70 -2.03 -12.84
C LEU A 16 -2.96 -0.54 -12.56
N ASP A 17 -2.77 0.33 -13.58
CA ASP A 17 -2.99 1.78 -13.41
C ASP A 17 -4.44 2.10 -13.08
N ARG A 18 -5.41 1.43 -13.75
CA ARG A 18 -6.83 1.55 -13.46
C ARG A 18 -7.15 1.11 -12.03
N ASP A 19 -6.67 -0.06 -11.61
CA ASP A 19 -6.96 -0.59 -10.28
C ASP A 19 -6.30 0.26 -9.17
N CYS A 20 -5.14 0.89 -9.45
CA CYS A 20 -4.57 1.92 -8.59
C CYS A 20 -5.43 3.19 -8.56
N CYS A 21 -5.98 3.62 -9.71
CA CYS A 21 -6.90 4.76 -9.77
C CYS A 21 -8.13 4.52 -8.90
N GLU A 22 -8.76 3.36 -9.02
CA GLU A 22 -9.92 2.97 -8.20
C GLU A 22 -9.57 2.94 -6.72
N LYS A 23 -8.42 2.37 -6.37
CA LYS A 23 -7.96 2.30 -4.97
C LYS A 23 -7.80 3.65 -4.32
N PHE A 24 -7.33 4.65 -5.04
CA PHE A 24 -7.00 5.97 -4.50
C PHE A 24 -8.02 7.06 -4.85
N GLY A 25 -9.01 6.75 -5.67
CA GLY A 25 -10.02 7.71 -6.11
C GLY A 25 -9.46 8.80 -7.03
N VAL A 26 -8.44 8.48 -7.85
CA VAL A 26 -7.87 9.40 -8.83
C VAL A 26 -8.34 9.03 -10.24
N THR A 27 -8.44 10.00 -11.12
CA THR A 27 -8.97 9.82 -12.48
C THR A 27 -7.92 9.28 -13.46
N SER A 28 -6.64 9.48 -13.19
CA SER A 28 -5.52 9.06 -14.03
C SER A 28 -4.23 8.95 -13.23
N GLY A 29 -3.24 8.23 -13.78
CA GLY A 29 -1.92 8.12 -13.16
C GLY A 29 -1.91 7.34 -11.85
N GLY A 30 -2.72 6.32 -11.74
CA GLY A 30 -2.87 5.52 -10.52
C GLY A 30 -1.57 4.90 -10.03
N VAL A 31 -0.73 4.38 -10.94
CA VAL A 31 0.60 3.87 -10.59
C VAL A 31 1.51 4.98 -10.06
N THR A 32 1.43 6.18 -10.63
CA THR A 32 2.21 7.33 -10.13
C THR A 32 1.78 7.71 -8.72
N GLU A 33 0.48 7.72 -8.45
CA GLU A 33 -0.05 7.96 -7.12
C GLU A 33 0.38 6.88 -6.13
N TYR A 34 0.38 5.60 -6.57
CA TYR A 34 0.90 4.50 -5.76
C TYR A 34 2.37 4.71 -5.37
N ILE A 35 3.21 5.08 -6.37
CA ILE A 35 4.64 5.38 -6.16
C ILE A 35 4.80 6.51 -5.13
N ASN A 36 4.06 7.61 -5.26
CA ASN A 36 4.12 8.75 -4.35
C ASN A 36 3.76 8.35 -2.92
N ARG A 37 2.68 7.60 -2.74
CA ARG A 37 2.27 7.11 -1.42
C ARG A 37 3.25 6.13 -0.82
N LEU A 38 3.79 5.22 -1.63
CA LEU A 38 4.79 4.25 -1.18
C LEU A 38 6.11 4.95 -0.81
N ASN A 39 6.48 6.00 -1.53
CA ASN A 39 7.65 6.81 -1.21
C ASN A 39 7.52 7.49 0.16
N ASN A 40 6.34 7.98 0.50
CA ASN A 40 6.04 8.59 1.80
C ASN A 40 5.89 7.56 2.93
N ALA A 41 5.57 6.32 2.61
CA ALA A 41 5.40 5.23 3.57
C ALA A 41 6.72 4.52 3.87
N ARG A 42 7.65 5.19 4.56
CA ARG A 42 9.03 4.69 4.82
C ARG A 42 9.10 3.30 5.43
N PHE A 43 8.12 2.90 6.24
CA PHE A 43 8.08 1.62 6.94
C PHE A 43 7.13 0.60 6.28
N ALA A 44 6.72 0.85 5.03
CA ALA A 44 5.92 -0.13 4.30
C ALA A 44 6.78 -1.39 4.03
N PRO A 45 6.24 -2.59 4.25
CA PRO A 45 6.95 -3.82 3.93
C PRO A 45 7.21 -3.89 2.42
N GLU A 46 8.32 -4.52 2.03
CA GLU A 46 8.70 -4.73 0.62
C GLU A 46 8.88 -3.44 -0.20
N ARG A 47 8.90 -2.26 0.47
CA ARG A 47 9.02 -0.97 -0.20
C ARG A 47 10.25 -0.89 -1.11
N ASP A 48 11.39 -1.31 -0.59
CA ASP A 48 12.68 -1.16 -1.27
C ASP A 48 12.83 -2.09 -2.49
N ASP A 49 12.00 -3.12 -2.59
CA ASP A 49 11.91 -4.00 -3.77
C ASP A 49 10.83 -3.54 -4.76
N VAL A 50 9.65 -3.15 -4.25
CA VAL A 50 8.50 -2.78 -5.08
C VAL A 50 8.65 -1.40 -5.71
N LEU A 51 9.15 -0.41 -4.97
CA LEU A 51 9.26 0.98 -5.42
C LEU A 51 10.14 1.13 -6.67
N PRO A 52 11.37 0.59 -6.72
CA PRO A 52 12.22 0.70 -7.91
C PRO A 52 11.60 0.02 -9.15
N ARG A 53 10.91 -1.11 -8.96
CA ARG A 53 10.25 -1.83 -10.05
C ARG A 53 9.09 -1.02 -10.63
N LEU A 54 8.23 -0.45 -9.79
CA LEU A 54 7.13 0.40 -10.25
C LEU A 54 7.62 1.66 -10.98
N VAL A 55 8.69 2.30 -10.48
CA VAL A 55 9.32 3.45 -11.14
C VAL A 55 9.87 3.05 -12.50
N ARG A 56 10.59 1.91 -12.61
CA ARG A 56 11.08 1.38 -13.88
C ARG A 56 9.94 1.13 -14.86
N TYR A 57 8.87 0.46 -14.45
CA TYR A 57 7.75 0.13 -15.34
C TYR A 57 6.97 1.37 -15.79
N ARG A 58 6.80 2.37 -14.93
CA ARG A 58 6.23 3.67 -15.30
C ARG A 58 7.08 4.35 -16.38
N ASN A 59 8.41 4.35 -16.22
CA ASN A 59 9.32 4.98 -17.17
C ASN A 59 9.29 4.25 -18.53
N ILE A 60 9.27 2.91 -18.54
CA ILE A 60 9.14 2.11 -19.78
C ILE A 60 7.80 2.40 -20.46
N ARG A 61 6.70 2.44 -19.72
CA ARG A 61 5.37 2.79 -20.26
C ARG A 61 5.39 4.19 -20.89
N ASN A 62 5.99 5.16 -20.21
CA ASN A 62 6.08 6.53 -20.74
C ASN A 62 6.93 6.58 -22.03
N LYS A 63 8.07 5.88 -22.07
CA LYS A 63 8.88 5.74 -23.28
C LYS A 63 8.05 5.16 -24.43
N PHE A 64 7.28 4.10 -24.21
CA PHE A 64 6.42 3.50 -25.23
C PHE A 64 5.27 4.42 -25.68
N ALA A 65 4.80 5.33 -24.82
CA ALA A 65 3.74 6.28 -25.17
C ALA A 65 4.26 7.44 -26.05
N HIS A 66 5.50 7.86 -25.83
CA HIS A 66 6.10 9.01 -26.55
C HIS A 66 6.85 8.60 -27.82
N ASP A 67 7.33 7.37 -27.90
CA ASP A 67 8.07 6.86 -29.06
C ASP A 67 7.45 5.56 -29.58
N VAL A 68 6.59 5.69 -30.59
CA VAL A 68 5.90 4.56 -31.23
C VAL A 68 6.89 3.55 -31.86
N GLY A 69 8.10 4.00 -32.22
CA GLY A 69 9.16 3.15 -32.73
C GLY A 69 9.80 2.26 -31.66
N SER A 70 9.81 2.71 -30.42
CA SER A 70 10.44 2.00 -29.29
C SER A 70 9.72 0.70 -28.95
N ILE A 71 8.40 0.63 -29.11
CA ILE A 71 7.59 -0.59 -28.87
C ILE A 71 8.08 -1.76 -29.74
N ARG A 72 8.58 -1.46 -30.95
CA ARG A 72 9.04 -2.49 -31.90
C ARG A 72 10.47 -2.95 -31.66
N LYS A 73 11.32 -2.08 -31.12
CA LYS A 73 12.78 -2.26 -31.05
C LYS A 73 13.29 -2.58 -29.64
N SER A 74 12.47 -2.37 -28.59
CA SER A 74 12.93 -2.50 -27.21
C SER A 74 12.75 -3.93 -26.70
N ASP A 75 13.82 -4.52 -26.18
CA ASP A 75 13.82 -5.80 -25.45
C ASP A 75 13.88 -5.57 -23.91
N GLU A 76 13.39 -4.40 -23.46
CA GLU A 76 13.44 -4.00 -22.03
C GLU A 76 12.48 -4.79 -21.15
N ILE A 77 11.48 -5.45 -21.74
CA ILE A 77 10.44 -6.21 -21.04
C ILE A 77 10.61 -7.71 -21.24
N SER A 78 10.66 -8.43 -20.14
CA SER A 78 10.69 -9.89 -20.09
C SER A 78 9.32 -10.48 -19.71
N LYS A 79 9.17 -11.80 -19.89
CA LYS A 79 8.00 -12.54 -19.38
C LYS A 79 7.89 -12.46 -17.85
N ALA A 80 9.03 -12.38 -17.16
CA ALA A 80 9.09 -12.26 -15.70
C ALA A 80 8.53 -10.91 -15.24
N ASP A 81 8.80 -9.80 -15.96
CA ASP A 81 8.24 -8.49 -15.66
C ASP A 81 6.70 -8.50 -15.75
N ILE A 82 6.16 -9.08 -16.83
CA ILE A 82 4.70 -9.20 -17.01
C ILE A 82 4.07 -10.05 -15.88
N LYS A 83 4.71 -11.16 -15.53
CA LYS A 83 4.25 -12.02 -14.42
C LYS A 83 4.27 -11.25 -13.10
N TRP A 84 5.30 -10.46 -12.85
CA TRP A 84 5.41 -9.65 -11.65
C TRP A 84 4.30 -8.59 -11.59
N VAL A 85 4.08 -7.83 -12.66
CA VAL A 85 3.01 -6.80 -12.70
C VAL A 85 1.63 -7.41 -12.44
N ARG A 86 1.33 -8.57 -13.06
CA ARG A 86 0.08 -9.31 -12.79
C ARG A 86 -0.02 -9.78 -11.34
N GLY A 87 1.06 -10.29 -10.78
CA GLY A 87 1.13 -10.70 -9.37
C GLY A 87 0.87 -9.53 -8.44
N PHE A 88 1.57 -8.42 -8.66
CA PHE A 88 1.38 -7.20 -7.90
C PHE A 88 -0.05 -6.66 -7.98
N ASN A 89 -0.66 -6.67 -9.18
CA ASN A 89 -2.05 -6.27 -9.34
C ASN A 89 -3.03 -7.16 -8.56
N LYS A 90 -2.82 -8.47 -8.55
CA LYS A 90 -3.60 -9.39 -7.71
C LYS A 90 -3.46 -9.08 -6.22
N ASP A 91 -2.26 -8.74 -5.76
CA ASP A 91 -2.03 -8.37 -4.37
C ASP A 91 -2.63 -7.01 -4.01
N LEU A 92 -2.66 -6.07 -4.97
CA LEU A 92 -3.36 -4.79 -4.85
C LEU A 92 -4.86 -4.99 -4.62
N ILE A 93 -5.53 -5.78 -5.48
CA ILE A 93 -6.96 -6.09 -5.39
C ILE A 93 -7.27 -6.81 -4.07
N LYS A 94 -6.42 -7.75 -3.66
CA LYS A 94 -6.57 -8.51 -2.40
C LYS A 94 -6.14 -7.72 -1.15
N LYS A 95 -5.74 -6.46 -1.29
CA LYS A 95 -5.26 -5.60 -0.20
C LYS A 95 -4.07 -6.21 0.55
N ARG A 96 -3.20 -6.95 -0.16
CA ARG A 96 -1.95 -7.54 0.36
C ARG A 96 -0.72 -6.72 0.00
N ASP A 97 -0.87 -5.74 -0.87
CA ASP A 97 0.16 -4.82 -1.31
C ASP A 97 0.82 -4.06 -0.13
N PRO A 98 2.04 -3.55 -0.30
CA PRO A 98 2.80 -2.85 0.73
C PRO A 98 2.03 -1.76 1.47
N ILE A 99 1.32 -0.90 0.73
CA ILE A 99 0.56 0.22 1.33
C ILE A 99 -0.61 -0.30 2.17
N SER A 100 -1.39 -1.26 1.66
CA SER A 100 -2.52 -1.83 2.40
C SER A 100 -2.06 -2.53 3.67
N THR A 101 -0.94 -3.23 3.60
CA THR A 101 -0.35 -3.92 4.75
C THR A 101 0.18 -2.93 5.78
N TYR A 102 0.86 -1.86 5.35
CA TYR A 102 1.30 -0.77 6.21
C TYR A 102 0.13 -0.10 6.93
N LEU A 103 -0.91 0.29 6.21
CA LEU A 103 -2.10 0.93 6.79
C LEU A 103 -2.83 0.01 7.77
N ARG A 104 -2.90 -1.28 7.48
CA ARG A 104 -3.50 -2.27 8.40
C ARG A 104 -2.71 -2.37 9.71
N LYS A 105 -1.37 -2.40 9.64
CA LYS A 105 -0.49 -2.40 10.82
C LYS A 105 -0.65 -1.10 11.62
N ALA A 106 -0.64 0.05 10.94
CA ALA A 106 -0.83 1.36 11.57
C ALA A 106 -2.18 1.48 12.30
N ARG A 107 -3.27 1.00 11.68
CA ARG A 107 -4.61 0.97 12.30
C ARG A 107 -4.65 0.06 13.53
N ARG A 108 -3.99 -1.11 13.48
CA ARG A 108 -3.90 -2.01 14.66
C ARG A 108 -3.15 -1.35 15.81
N TYR A 109 -2.03 -0.68 15.50
CA TYR A 109 -1.27 0.05 16.51
C TYR A 109 -2.08 1.19 17.14
N ALA A 110 -2.76 2.00 16.33
CA ALA A 110 -3.61 3.08 16.81
C ALA A 110 -4.77 2.56 17.68
N ARG A 111 -5.39 1.42 17.31
CA ARG A 111 -6.45 0.77 18.10
C ARG A 111 -5.91 0.28 19.44
N ARG A 112 -4.75 -0.39 19.47
CA ARG A 112 -4.11 -0.82 20.73
C ARG A 112 -3.83 0.37 21.65
N ARG A 113 -3.25 1.44 21.12
CA ARG A 113 -2.96 2.65 21.90
C ARG A 113 -4.22 3.27 22.52
N ARG A 114 -5.34 3.30 21.77
CA ARG A 114 -6.64 3.75 22.31
C ARG A 114 -7.14 2.83 23.42
N PHE A 115 -7.05 1.54 23.21
CA PHE A 115 -7.46 0.55 24.21
C PHE A 115 -6.71 0.72 25.52
N TYR A 116 -5.39 0.85 25.50
CA TYR A 116 -4.59 1.07 26.71
C TYR A 116 -4.95 2.38 27.42
N LYS A 117 -5.24 3.46 26.70
CA LYS A 117 -5.70 4.71 27.31
C LYS A 117 -7.02 4.53 28.04
N ILE A 118 -7.99 3.87 27.41
CA ILE A 118 -9.31 3.61 28.01
C ILE A 118 -9.16 2.68 29.23
N ALA A 119 -8.39 1.60 29.12
CA ALA A 119 -8.14 0.68 30.22
C ALA A 119 -7.48 1.39 31.42
N PHE A 120 -6.53 2.29 31.16
CA PHE A 120 -5.89 3.09 32.21
C PHE A 120 -6.86 4.02 32.92
N VAL A 121 -7.74 4.70 32.19
CA VAL A 121 -8.78 5.56 32.80
C VAL A 121 -9.75 4.73 33.65
N ILE A 122 -10.22 3.57 33.17
CA ILE A 122 -11.07 2.67 33.92
C ILE A 122 -10.38 2.22 35.23
N PHE A 123 -9.10 1.86 35.12
CA PHE A 123 -8.30 1.45 36.28
C PHE A 123 -8.20 2.54 37.34
N LEU A 124 -8.00 3.81 36.95
CA LEU A 124 -7.97 4.95 37.89
C LEU A 124 -9.34 5.15 38.57
N ILE A 125 -10.44 5.02 37.83
CA ILE A 125 -11.80 5.13 38.38
C ILE A 125 -12.05 4.02 39.43
N LEU A 126 -11.62 2.78 39.15
CA LEU A 126 -11.77 1.67 40.08
C LEU A 126 -10.97 1.90 41.37
N ILE A 127 -9.73 2.41 41.26
CA ILE A 127 -8.91 2.76 42.42
C ILE A 127 -9.61 3.85 43.27
N ALA A 128 -10.12 4.90 42.64
CA ALA A 128 -10.82 5.96 43.32
C ALA A 128 -12.08 5.45 44.03
N ALA A 129 -12.87 4.60 43.37
CA ALA A 129 -14.04 3.97 43.94
C ALA A 129 -13.71 3.08 45.18
N LEU A 130 -12.61 2.32 45.05
CA LEU A 130 -12.12 1.48 46.16
C LEU A 130 -11.67 2.34 47.34
N ALA A 131 -10.95 3.42 47.12
CA ALA A 131 -10.51 4.33 48.18
C ALA A 131 -11.71 4.97 48.92
N VAL A 132 -12.75 5.39 48.21
CA VAL A 132 -13.98 5.91 48.78
C VAL A 132 -14.71 4.83 49.60
N ALA A 133 -14.82 3.62 49.07
CA ALA A 133 -15.46 2.50 49.81
C ALA A 133 -14.72 2.18 51.12
N LEU A 134 -13.39 2.14 51.10
CA LEU A 134 -12.57 1.92 52.28
C LEU A 134 -12.71 3.04 53.31
N TYR A 135 -12.74 4.30 52.85
CA TYR A 135 -12.98 5.45 53.74
C TYR A 135 -14.29 5.31 54.49
N PHE A 136 -15.39 4.99 53.83
CA PHE A 136 -16.69 4.79 54.48
C PHE A 136 -16.75 3.53 55.38
N ALA A 137 -16.00 2.49 55.07
CA ALA A 137 -15.93 1.29 55.89
C ALA A 137 -15.16 1.52 57.21
N LEU A 138 -14.10 2.34 57.17
CA LEU A 138 -13.27 2.68 58.34
C LEU A 138 -13.85 3.82 59.18
N SER A 139 -14.75 4.62 58.62
CA SER A 139 -15.43 5.74 59.29
C SER A 139 -16.66 5.35 60.13
N LYS A 140 -16.99 4.04 60.12
CA LYS A 140 -18.03 3.46 60.97
C LYS A 140 -17.41 2.85 62.23
#